data_9c736f136ce559c9c2296a32f8ecd864
#
_entry.id   9c736f136ce559c9c2296a32f8ecd864
#
_cell.length_a   1.000
_cell.length_b   1.000
_cell.length_c   1.000
_cell.angle_alpha   90.00
_cell.angle_beta   90.00
_cell.angle_gamma   90.00
#
_symmetry.space_group_name_H-M   'P 1'
#
loop_
_entity.id
_entity.type
_entity.pdbx_description
1 polymer ?
#
loop_
_entity_poly.entity_id
_entity_poly.type
_entity_poly.pdbx_seq_one_letter_code
_entity_poly.pdbx_strand_id
1 'polypeptide(L)'
;MTEPLPFEEERRLMIEIQLRHRGIRNERVLDAMFQVPRHEFVPPALVRAAYDDRPLPLGEAETISQPYIVAAMTEAADVQPGDKALEVGTGSGYQAAILAYLGARVYTIERNAVLAQSAGERLARLGYEGVQVITGDGSEGYPAAAPYAIILVTAAAPLVPPALLEQLAEEGRLVIPVGDLRHQDLLLNRKQAGRIKTRMLDPCQFVPLVGKGGWPERDWRST
;
A
#
# COMPACT_ATOMS: atom_id res chain seq x y z
N MET A 1 -21.52 -26.53 -6.21
CA MET A 1 -20.10 -26.51 -5.72
C MET A 1 -19.42 -25.44 -6.52
N THR A 2 -18.95 -24.38 -5.86
CA THR A 2 -18.16 -23.33 -6.51
C THR A 2 -16.81 -23.91 -6.92
N GLU A 3 -16.34 -23.59 -8.12
CA GLU A 3 -15.02 -23.97 -8.59
C GLU A 3 -13.94 -23.39 -7.65
N PRO A 4 -12.91 -24.18 -7.27
CA PRO A 4 -11.88 -23.69 -6.37
C PRO A 4 -11.13 -22.49 -6.97
N LEU A 5 -10.80 -21.51 -6.12
CA LEU A 5 -10.03 -20.34 -6.56
C LEU A 5 -8.61 -20.76 -6.99
N PRO A 6 -8.03 -20.12 -8.01
CA PRO A 6 -6.62 -20.32 -8.33
C PRO A 6 -5.73 -20.05 -7.10
N PHE A 7 -4.76 -20.94 -6.85
CA PHE A 7 -3.84 -20.85 -5.67
C PHE A 7 -4.58 -20.81 -4.32
N GLU A 8 -5.70 -21.54 -4.18
CA GLU A 8 -6.52 -21.49 -2.96
C GLU A 8 -5.75 -21.99 -1.73
N GLU A 9 -4.94 -23.03 -1.88
CA GLU A 9 -4.13 -23.56 -0.77
C GLU A 9 -3.04 -22.58 -0.35
N GLU A 10 -2.30 -21.98 -1.30
CA GLU A 10 -1.28 -20.98 -1.04
C GLU A 10 -1.87 -19.73 -0.37
N ARG A 11 -3.06 -19.31 -0.79
CA ARG A 11 -3.79 -18.21 -0.14
C ARG A 11 -4.14 -18.55 1.31
N ARG A 12 -4.64 -19.78 1.58
CA ARG A 12 -4.96 -20.23 2.94
C ARG A 12 -3.72 -20.28 3.82
N LEU A 13 -2.62 -20.83 3.30
CA LEU A 13 -1.34 -20.87 4.02
C LEU A 13 -0.83 -19.45 4.32
N MET A 14 -0.90 -18.53 3.35
CA MET A 14 -0.57 -17.12 3.58
C MET A 14 -1.40 -16.55 4.75
N ILE A 15 -2.73 -16.70 4.72
CA ILE A 15 -3.61 -16.18 5.79
C ILE A 15 -3.25 -16.77 7.15
N GLU A 16 -3.16 -18.10 7.26
CA GLU A 16 -3.00 -18.75 8.56
C GLU A 16 -1.57 -18.59 9.12
N ILE A 17 -0.56 -18.82 8.29
CA ILE A 17 0.83 -18.89 8.75
C ILE A 17 1.50 -17.52 8.76
N GLN A 18 1.33 -16.74 7.66
CA GLN A 18 2.04 -15.47 7.52
C GLN A 18 1.31 -14.31 8.20
N LEU A 19 -0.03 -14.33 8.25
CA LEU A 19 -0.81 -13.20 8.76
C LEU A 19 -1.33 -13.46 10.17
N ARG A 20 -2.17 -14.47 10.37
CA ARG A 20 -2.77 -14.75 11.70
C ARG A 20 -1.73 -15.06 12.78
N HIS A 21 -0.75 -15.92 12.50
CA HIS A 21 0.31 -16.24 13.45
C HIS A 21 1.15 -15.02 13.83
N ARG A 22 1.27 -14.05 12.95
CA ARG A 22 2.00 -12.80 13.20
C ARG A 22 1.14 -11.67 13.77
N GLY A 23 -0.11 -11.96 14.12
CA GLY A 23 -0.94 -11.03 14.89
C GLY A 23 -1.97 -10.23 14.11
N ILE A 24 -2.13 -10.42 12.80
CA ILE A 24 -3.24 -9.83 12.05
C ILE A 24 -4.55 -10.47 12.53
N ARG A 25 -5.52 -9.65 12.98
CA ARG A 25 -6.77 -10.08 13.60
C ARG A 25 -8.02 -9.58 12.89
N ASN A 26 -7.93 -8.55 12.07
CA ASN A 26 -9.08 -7.99 11.37
C ASN A 26 -9.54 -8.95 10.27
N GLU A 27 -10.70 -9.59 10.47
CA GLU A 27 -11.24 -10.58 9.54
C GLU A 27 -11.54 -9.99 8.15
N ARG A 28 -11.91 -8.71 8.06
CA ARG A 28 -12.12 -8.06 6.76
C ARG A 28 -10.82 -7.90 5.99
N VAL A 29 -9.72 -7.59 6.69
CA VAL A 29 -8.38 -7.53 6.09
C VAL A 29 -7.94 -8.91 5.63
N LEU A 30 -8.12 -9.93 6.47
CA LEU A 30 -7.77 -11.32 6.12
C LEU A 30 -8.60 -11.81 4.91
N ASP A 31 -9.89 -11.49 4.86
CA ASP A 31 -10.75 -11.80 3.72
C ASP A 31 -10.28 -11.07 2.45
N ALA A 32 -9.99 -9.77 2.53
CA ALA A 32 -9.44 -9.01 1.40
C ALA A 32 -8.13 -9.62 0.87
N MET A 33 -7.21 -9.99 1.77
CA MET A 33 -5.94 -10.65 1.41
C MET A 33 -6.16 -12.04 0.79
N PHE A 34 -7.22 -12.74 1.17
CA PHE A 34 -7.59 -14.02 0.57
C PHE A 34 -8.23 -13.86 -0.81
N GLN A 35 -9.17 -12.92 -0.97
CA GLN A 35 -9.96 -12.75 -2.19
C GLN A 35 -9.21 -12.05 -3.32
N VAL A 36 -8.43 -11.00 -3.01
CA VAL A 36 -7.68 -10.26 -4.03
C VAL A 36 -6.55 -11.14 -4.58
N PRO A 37 -6.54 -11.45 -5.90
CA PRO A 37 -5.65 -12.46 -6.48
C PRO A 37 -4.22 -11.92 -6.63
N ARG A 38 -3.40 -12.01 -5.57
CA ARG A 38 -2.04 -11.46 -5.56
C ARG A 38 -1.17 -11.92 -6.74
N HIS A 39 -1.37 -13.15 -7.23
CA HIS A 39 -0.64 -13.69 -8.38
C HIS A 39 -0.90 -12.93 -9.70
N GLU A 40 -1.99 -12.17 -9.80
CA GLU A 40 -2.28 -11.28 -10.93
C GLU A 40 -1.49 -9.96 -10.89
N PHE A 41 -0.84 -9.66 -9.75
CA PHE A 41 -0.10 -8.43 -9.51
C PHE A 41 1.43 -8.61 -9.55
N VAL A 42 1.91 -9.79 -9.95
CA VAL A 42 3.33 -10.10 -10.11
C VAL A 42 3.67 -10.39 -11.57
N PRO A 43 4.94 -10.25 -11.98
CA PRO A 43 5.38 -10.69 -13.31
C PRO A 43 5.11 -12.19 -13.55
N PRO A 44 4.84 -12.62 -14.80
CA PRO A 44 4.53 -14.02 -15.12
C PRO A 44 5.55 -15.05 -14.59
N ALA A 45 6.84 -14.68 -14.57
CA ALA A 45 7.90 -15.54 -14.04
C ALA A 45 7.82 -15.77 -12.53
N LEU A 46 7.08 -14.93 -11.79
CA LEU A 46 6.98 -14.96 -10.33
C LEU A 46 5.62 -15.43 -9.81
N VAL A 47 4.71 -15.81 -10.68
CA VAL A 47 3.33 -16.24 -10.32
C VAL A 47 3.34 -17.35 -9.26
N ARG A 48 4.24 -18.33 -9.36
CA ARG A 48 4.35 -19.41 -8.39
C ARG A 48 4.86 -18.95 -7.01
N ALA A 49 5.57 -17.84 -6.95
CA ALA A 49 6.10 -17.25 -5.72
C ALA A 49 5.21 -16.13 -5.16
N ALA A 50 4.05 -15.86 -5.79
CA ALA A 50 3.21 -14.72 -5.46
C ALA A 50 2.77 -14.68 -3.99
N TYR A 51 2.64 -15.83 -3.35
CA TYR A 51 2.19 -15.97 -1.96
C TYR A 51 3.32 -16.25 -0.97
N ASP A 52 4.60 -16.16 -1.40
CA ASP A 52 5.76 -16.25 -0.51
C ASP A 52 5.77 -15.07 0.48
N ASP A 53 6.26 -15.33 1.72
CA ASP A 53 6.37 -14.31 2.79
C ASP A 53 7.57 -13.37 2.58
N ARG A 54 7.62 -12.73 1.42
CA ARG A 54 8.69 -11.80 1.03
C ARG A 54 8.22 -10.81 -0.03
N PRO A 55 8.89 -9.65 -0.18
CA PRO A 55 8.69 -8.78 -1.34
C PRO A 55 9.18 -9.46 -2.63
N LEU A 56 8.54 -9.13 -3.76
CA LEU A 56 8.91 -9.66 -5.08
C LEU A 56 9.18 -8.51 -6.05
N PRO A 57 10.21 -8.62 -6.91
CA PRO A 57 10.54 -7.58 -7.87
C PRO A 57 9.46 -7.43 -8.94
N LEU A 58 9.16 -6.17 -9.30
CA LEU A 58 8.25 -5.80 -10.39
C LEU A 58 8.99 -5.34 -11.65
N GLY A 59 10.29 -5.11 -11.58
CA GLY A 59 11.08 -4.34 -12.52
C GLY A 59 11.19 -2.88 -12.07
N GLU A 60 11.94 -2.07 -12.82
CA GLU A 60 12.14 -0.62 -12.55
C GLU A 60 12.65 -0.29 -11.12
N ALA A 61 13.37 -1.23 -10.49
CA ALA A 61 13.82 -1.18 -9.09
C ALA A 61 12.68 -1.13 -8.05
N GLU A 62 11.45 -1.48 -8.44
CA GLU A 62 10.27 -1.51 -7.58
C GLU A 62 9.90 -2.96 -7.20
N THR A 63 9.14 -3.09 -6.10
CA THR A 63 8.70 -4.39 -5.59
C THR A 63 7.20 -4.36 -5.22
N ILE A 64 6.54 -5.52 -5.31
CA ILE A 64 5.30 -5.74 -4.56
C ILE A 64 5.69 -6.11 -3.12
N SER A 65 5.16 -5.39 -2.16
CA SER A 65 5.47 -5.58 -0.73
C SER A 65 5.11 -6.98 -0.23
N GLN A 66 5.83 -7.45 0.80
CA GLN A 66 5.54 -8.71 1.50
C GLN A 66 4.07 -8.76 1.94
N PRO A 67 3.37 -9.91 1.85
CA PRO A 67 1.97 -10.04 2.27
C PRO A 67 1.70 -9.53 3.68
N TYR A 68 2.55 -9.87 4.64
CA TYR A 68 2.39 -9.42 6.03
C TYR A 68 2.36 -7.90 6.15
N ILE A 69 3.29 -7.21 5.48
CA ILE A 69 3.38 -5.75 5.60
C ILE A 69 2.16 -5.05 4.97
N VAL A 70 1.64 -5.59 3.85
CA VAL A 70 0.39 -5.12 3.24
C VAL A 70 -0.78 -5.26 4.22
N ALA A 71 -0.92 -6.42 4.86
CA ALA A 71 -1.96 -6.68 5.85
C ALA A 71 -1.82 -5.78 7.08
N ALA A 72 -0.61 -5.64 7.64
CA ALA A 72 -0.33 -4.81 8.81
C ALA A 72 -0.65 -3.33 8.57
N MET A 73 -0.25 -2.79 7.42
CA MET A 73 -0.59 -1.41 7.02
C MET A 73 -2.10 -1.22 6.87
N THR A 74 -2.77 -2.17 6.22
CA THR A 74 -4.22 -2.13 5.99
C THR A 74 -5.01 -2.24 7.30
N GLU A 75 -4.58 -3.12 8.22
CA GLU A 75 -5.19 -3.26 9.55
C GLU A 75 -4.99 -2.00 10.39
N ALA A 76 -3.77 -1.42 10.39
CA ALA A 76 -3.48 -0.17 11.10
C ALA A 76 -4.28 1.02 10.57
N ALA A 77 -4.57 1.03 9.26
CA ALA A 77 -5.40 2.04 8.61
C ALA A 77 -6.89 1.89 8.98
N ASP A 78 -7.34 0.72 9.43
CA ASP A 78 -8.72 0.45 9.86
C ASP A 78 -9.76 0.93 8.82
N VAL A 79 -9.61 0.46 7.58
CA VAL A 79 -10.39 0.89 6.42
C VAL A 79 -11.87 0.59 6.61
N GLN A 80 -12.73 1.59 6.43
CA GLN A 80 -14.18 1.42 6.46
C GLN A 80 -14.81 1.60 5.07
N PRO A 81 -15.91 0.91 4.77
CA PRO A 81 -16.64 1.14 3.53
C PRO A 81 -17.02 2.61 3.35
N GLY A 82 -16.74 3.15 2.18
CA GLY A 82 -16.99 4.55 1.85
C GLY A 82 -15.85 5.52 2.22
N ASP A 83 -14.83 5.07 2.96
CA ASP A 83 -13.64 5.88 3.23
C ASP A 83 -13.00 6.37 1.92
N LYS A 84 -12.56 7.62 1.92
CA LYS A 84 -11.70 8.13 0.85
C LYS A 84 -10.25 7.83 1.20
N ALA A 85 -9.58 7.04 0.39
CA ALA A 85 -8.22 6.61 0.60
C ALA A 85 -7.28 7.18 -0.47
N LEU A 86 -6.10 7.64 -0.03
CA LEU A 86 -4.97 7.94 -0.88
C LEU A 86 -3.88 6.89 -0.65
N GLU A 87 -3.44 6.25 -1.70
CA GLU A 87 -2.22 5.45 -1.72
C GLU A 87 -1.10 6.23 -2.41
N VAL A 88 0.09 6.22 -1.83
CA VAL A 88 1.30 6.79 -2.43
C VAL A 88 2.28 5.65 -2.73
N GLY A 89 2.55 5.43 -4.02
CA GLY A 89 3.29 4.29 -4.54
C GLY A 89 2.36 3.18 -5.03
N THR A 90 1.75 3.37 -6.21
CA THR A 90 0.84 2.37 -6.81
C THR A 90 1.53 1.03 -7.08
N GLY A 91 2.76 1.08 -7.60
CA GLY A 91 3.54 -0.09 -7.97
C GLY A 91 2.76 -1.07 -8.84
N SER A 92 2.48 -2.26 -8.31
CA SER A 92 1.66 -3.27 -9.00
C SER A 92 0.16 -2.97 -9.02
N GLY A 93 -0.35 -2.12 -8.12
CA GLY A 93 -1.77 -1.89 -7.85
C GLY A 93 -2.37 -2.83 -6.80
N TYR A 94 -1.58 -3.71 -6.17
CA TYR A 94 -2.11 -4.71 -5.24
C TYR A 94 -2.70 -4.08 -3.98
N GLN A 95 -2.00 -3.14 -3.35
CA GLN A 95 -2.52 -2.44 -2.16
C GLN A 95 -3.76 -1.60 -2.50
N ALA A 96 -3.80 -0.95 -3.68
CA ALA A 96 -4.98 -0.24 -4.16
C ALA A 96 -6.19 -1.19 -4.30
N ALA A 97 -5.98 -2.40 -4.86
CA ALA A 97 -7.03 -3.41 -4.98
C ALA A 97 -7.55 -3.90 -3.62
N ILE A 98 -6.66 -4.09 -2.62
CA ILE A 98 -7.06 -4.42 -1.24
C ILE A 98 -7.93 -3.31 -0.64
N LEU A 99 -7.53 -2.05 -0.77
CA LEU A 99 -8.32 -0.91 -0.28
C LEU A 99 -9.69 -0.83 -0.95
N ALA A 100 -9.73 -1.03 -2.28
CA ALA A 100 -10.98 -1.03 -3.04
C ALA A 100 -11.88 -2.20 -2.66
N TYR A 101 -11.34 -3.42 -2.46
CA TYR A 101 -12.09 -4.57 -1.97
C TYR A 101 -12.75 -4.31 -0.60
N LEU A 102 -12.06 -3.58 0.28
CA LEU A 102 -12.60 -3.16 1.59
C LEU A 102 -13.68 -2.09 1.49
N GLY A 103 -13.97 -1.58 0.29
CA GLY A 103 -15.03 -0.62 0.02
C GLY A 103 -14.57 0.84 0.06
N ALA A 104 -13.28 1.13 0.06
CA ALA A 104 -12.76 2.48 -0.03
C ALA A 104 -12.88 3.06 -1.45
N ARG A 105 -13.03 4.39 -1.55
CA ARG A 105 -12.81 5.15 -2.78
C ARG A 105 -11.33 5.49 -2.90
N VAL A 106 -10.64 4.82 -3.80
CA VAL A 106 -9.17 4.84 -3.86
C VAL A 106 -8.66 5.79 -4.92
N TYR A 107 -7.76 6.68 -4.50
CA TYR A 107 -6.84 7.44 -5.32
C TYR A 107 -5.45 6.86 -5.07
N THR A 108 -4.68 6.58 -6.12
CA THR A 108 -3.32 6.06 -5.98
C THR A 108 -2.37 6.80 -6.89
N ILE A 109 -1.21 7.21 -6.36
CA ILE A 109 -0.22 8.00 -7.10
C ILE A 109 1.03 7.18 -7.33
N GLU A 110 1.47 7.19 -8.60
CA GLU A 110 2.71 6.55 -9.03
C GLU A 110 3.57 7.56 -9.81
N ARG A 111 4.84 7.67 -9.43
CA ARG A 111 5.78 8.56 -10.13
C ARG A 111 6.24 8.01 -11.48
N ASN A 112 6.34 6.69 -11.60
CA ASN A 112 6.72 6.03 -12.85
C ASN A 112 5.48 5.84 -13.73
N ALA A 113 5.42 6.58 -14.84
CA ALA A 113 4.28 6.56 -15.75
C ALA A 113 4.02 5.17 -16.36
N VAL A 114 5.06 4.36 -16.58
CA VAL A 114 4.93 3.00 -17.12
C VAL A 114 4.25 2.08 -16.09
N LEU A 115 4.67 2.16 -14.83
CA LEU A 115 4.02 1.42 -13.74
C LEU A 115 2.58 1.88 -13.52
N ALA A 116 2.34 3.20 -13.50
CA ALA A 116 1.01 3.76 -13.36
C ALA A 116 0.05 3.24 -14.43
N GLN A 117 0.46 3.27 -15.70
CA GLN A 117 -0.34 2.73 -16.80
C GLN A 117 -0.60 1.24 -16.64
N SER A 118 0.45 0.44 -16.40
CA SER A 118 0.34 -1.02 -16.23
C SER A 118 -0.56 -1.41 -15.05
N ALA A 119 -0.47 -0.67 -13.93
CA ALA A 119 -1.33 -0.88 -12.77
C ALA A 119 -2.80 -0.52 -13.09
N GLY A 120 -3.05 0.59 -13.76
CA GLY A 120 -4.39 1.01 -14.18
C GLY A 120 -5.06 -0.03 -15.09
N GLU A 121 -4.36 -0.52 -16.11
CA GLU A 121 -4.84 -1.57 -17.01
C GLU A 121 -5.15 -2.87 -16.24
N ARG A 122 -4.28 -3.25 -15.30
CA ARG A 122 -4.47 -4.45 -14.47
C ARG A 122 -5.67 -4.31 -13.55
N LEU A 123 -5.80 -3.19 -12.86
CA LEU A 123 -6.91 -2.90 -11.95
C LEU A 123 -8.25 -2.94 -12.71
N ALA A 124 -8.33 -2.30 -13.88
CA ALA A 124 -9.53 -2.33 -14.73
C ALA A 124 -9.87 -3.76 -15.18
N ARG A 125 -8.90 -4.53 -15.66
CA ARG A 125 -9.09 -5.94 -16.06
C ARG A 125 -9.61 -6.83 -14.92
N LEU A 126 -9.22 -6.51 -13.68
CA LEU A 126 -9.63 -7.26 -12.48
C LEU A 126 -10.92 -6.74 -11.83
N GLY A 127 -11.60 -5.77 -12.45
CA GLY A 127 -12.88 -5.23 -11.97
C GLY A 127 -12.74 -4.13 -10.90
N TYR A 128 -11.56 -3.53 -10.73
CA TYR A 128 -11.32 -2.40 -9.80
C TYR A 128 -11.35 -1.05 -10.53
N GLU A 129 -12.30 -0.86 -11.44
CA GLU A 129 -12.43 0.32 -12.31
C GLU A 129 -12.63 1.64 -11.52
N GLY A 130 -13.12 1.54 -10.28
CA GLY A 130 -13.29 2.69 -9.38
C GLY A 130 -12.00 3.24 -8.78
N VAL A 131 -10.85 2.54 -8.94
CA VAL A 131 -9.55 3.02 -8.48
C VAL A 131 -9.01 4.05 -9.46
N GLN A 132 -8.70 5.26 -8.97
CA GLN A 132 -8.14 6.33 -9.78
C GLN A 132 -6.62 6.33 -9.67
N VAL A 133 -5.93 5.96 -10.74
CA VAL A 133 -4.47 5.96 -10.83
C VAL A 133 -4.00 7.31 -11.38
N ILE A 134 -3.13 7.99 -10.63
CA ILE A 134 -2.59 9.31 -10.95
C ILE A 134 -1.08 9.18 -11.15
N THR A 135 -0.55 9.75 -12.24
CA THR A 135 0.91 9.85 -12.41
C THR A 135 1.38 11.16 -11.80
N GLY A 136 2.34 11.10 -10.84
CA GLY A 136 2.85 12.29 -10.19
C GLY A 136 3.75 12.04 -8.98
N ASP A 137 4.17 13.12 -8.34
CA ASP A 137 4.95 13.09 -7.09
C ASP A 137 4.02 12.81 -5.90
N GLY A 138 3.99 11.57 -5.44
CA GLY A 138 3.14 11.15 -4.33
C GLY A 138 3.49 11.79 -2.99
N SER A 139 4.72 12.31 -2.80
CA SER A 139 5.10 13.01 -1.58
C SER A 139 4.38 14.35 -1.38
N GLU A 140 3.81 14.91 -2.45
CA GLU A 140 2.93 16.09 -2.43
C GLU A 140 1.46 15.72 -2.19
N GLY A 141 1.13 14.42 -2.17
CA GLY A 141 -0.24 13.93 -2.09
C GLY A 141 -1.07 14.26 -3.34
N TYR A 142 -2.40 14.32 -3.17
CA TYR A 142 -3.34 14.71 -4.23
C TYR A 142 -4.40 15.67 -3.69
N PRO A 143 -4.08 16.97 -3.61
CA PRO A 143 -4.96 17.98 -3.00
C PRO A 143 -6.33 18.09 -3.65
N ALA A 144 -6.43 17.79 -4.95
CA ALA A 144 -7.69 17.90 -5.70
C ALA A 144 -8.82 17.01 -5.17
N ALA A 145 -8.48 15.91 -4.46
CA ALA A 145 -9.47 15.02 -3.86
C ALA A 145 -9.42 15.01 -2.33
N ALA A 146 -8.55 15.79 -1.68
CA ALA A 146 -8.49 15.90 -0.22
C ALA A 146 -9.82 16.44 0.37
N PRO A 147 -10.12 16.21 1.68
CA PRO A 147 -9.33 15.44 2.62
C PRO A 147 -9.56 13.92 2.51
N TYR A 148 -8.61 13.13 3.07
CA TYR A 148 -8.64 11.68 3.06
C TYR A 148 -8.85 11.11 4.46
N ALA A 149 -9.73 10.12 4.59
CA ALA A 149 -9.87 9.34 5.82
C ALA A 149 -8.63 8.45 6.05
N ILE A 150 -8.02 7.99 4.95
CA ILE A 150 -6.87 7.09 4.97
C ILE A 150 -5.83 7.57 3.99
N ILE A 151 -4.57 7.57 4.42
CA ILE A 151 -3.41 7.71 3.55
C ILE A 151 -2.47 6.53 3.84
N LEU A 152 -2.15 5.73 2.83
CA LEU A 152 -1.14 4.67 2.89
C LEU A 152 0.04 5.02 1.99
N VAL A 153 1.24 5.03 2.55
CA VAL A 153 2.47 5.29 1.79
C VAL A 153 3.29 4.02 1.73
N THR A 154 3.48 3.49 0.53
CA THR A 154 4.17 2.21 0.27
C THR A 154 5.63 2.41 -0.15
N ALA A 155 6.20 3.55 0.20
CA ALA A 155 7.61 3.92 0.02
C ALA A 155 8.09 4.68 1.25
N ALA A 156 9.37 4.56 1.60
CA ALA A 156 9.93 5.13 2.83
C ALA A 156 10.40 6.58 2.66
N ALA A 157 9.96 7.46 3.55
CA ALA A 157 10.38 8.85 3.60
C ALA A 157 11.41 9.09 4.72
N PRO A 158 12.29 10.10 4.59
CA PRO A 158 13.18 10.50 5.68
C PRO A 158 12.40 11.09 6.87
N LEU A 159 11.29 11.74 6.59
CA LEU A 159 10.33 12.32 7.55
C LEU A 159 8.93 12.20 6.97
N VAL A 160 7.89 12.29 7.82
CA VAL A 160 6.50 12.33 7.33
C VAL A 160 6.29 13.60 6.51
N PRO A 161 5.91 13.50 5.20
CA PRO A 161 5.70 14.68 4.38
C PRO A 161 4.56 15.56 4.92
N PRO A 162 4.80 16.88 5.18
CA PRO A 162 3.77 17.78 5.71
C PRO A 162 2.50 17.81 4.84
N ALA A 163 2.66 17.79 3.52
CA ALA A 163 1.54 17.80 2.58
C ALA A 163 0.55 16.65 2.78
N LEU A 164 1.03 15.47 3.20
CA LEU A 164 0.16 14.32 3.50
C LEU A 164 -0.62 14.52 4.80
N LEU A 165 0.01 15.11 5.82
CA LEU A 165 -0.66 15.44 7.10
C LEU A 165 -1.73 16.53 6.91
N GLU A 166 -1.47 17.52 6.07
CA GLU A 166 -2.43 18.58 5.72
C GLU A 166 -3.67 18.01 5.03
N GLN A 167 -3.48 17.03 4.13
CA GLN A 167 -4.55 16.37 3.38
C GLN A 167 -5.30 15.29 4.18
N LEU A 168 -4.86 14.99 5.41
CA LEU A 168 -5.53 14.02 6.27
C LEU A 168 -6.79 14.64 6.90
N ALA A 169 -7.92 13.93 6.78
CA ALA A 169 -9.18 14.32 7.43
C ALA A 169 -9.07 14.30 8.96
N GLU A 170 -9.97 14.98 9.65
CA GLU A 170 -10.15 14.79 11.09
C GLU A 170 -10.50 13.32 11.35
N GLU A 171 -9.99 12.71 12.41
CA GLU A 171 -9.99 11.27 12.72
C GLU A 171 -9.33 10.39 11.64
N GLY A 172 -8.70 11.00 10.63
CA GLY A 172 -7.98 10.28 9.56
C GLY A 172 -6.70 9.60 10.05
N ARG A 173 -6.23 8.62 9.27
CA ARG A 173 -5.08 7.77 9.56
C ARG A 173 -4.11 7.76 8.40
N LEU A 174 -2.85 8.11 8.68
CA LEU A 174 -1.74 8.01 7.74
C LEU A 174 -0.78 6.93 8.22
N VAL A 175 -0.56 5.90 7.42
CA VAL A 175 0.43 4.83 7.66
C VAL A 175 1.57 5.00 6.67
N ILE A 176 2.79 5.13 7.18
CA ILE A 176 3.97 5.46 6.38
C ILE A 176 5.25 4.89 6.99
N PRO A 177 6.14 4.27 6.18
CA PRO A 177 7.51 3.97 6.60
C PRO A 177 8.35 5.24 6.69
N VAL A 178 9.04 5.43 7.81
CA VAL A 178 9.93 6.60 8.03
C VAL A 178 11.27 6.15 8.58
N GLY A 179 12.36 6.71 8.06
CA GLY A 179 13.70 6.40 8.50
C GLY A 179 14.75 6.68 7.44
N ASP A 180 15.94 6.11 7.63
CA ASP A 180 16.99 6.16 6.62
C ASP A 180 16.84 5.03 5.55
N LEU A 181 17.80 4.93 4.63
CA LEU A 181 17.75 3.91 3.56
C LEU A 181 17.97 2.47 4.07
N ARG A 182 18.36 2.27 5.34
CA ARG A 182 18.65 0.96 5.93
C ARG A 182 17.71 0.59 7.07
N HIS A 183 17.25 1.58 7.84
CA HIS A 183 16.43 1.39 9.03
C HIS A 183 15.20 2.27 8.94
N GLN A 184 14.03 1.66 8.89
CA GLN A 184 12.75 2.35 8.79
C GLN A 184 11.77 1.75 9.79
N ASP A 185 10.97 2.62 10.38
CA ASP A 185 9.86 2.26 11.24
C ASP A 185 8.53 2.56 10.53
N LEU A 186 7.61 1.63 10.57
CA LEU A 186 6.26 1.85 10.12
C LEU A 186 5.51 2.69 11.16
N LEU A 187 5.08 3.88 10.78
CA LEU A 187 4.38 4.82 11.65
C LEU A 187 2.90 4.89 11.32
N LEU A 188 2.05 4.90 12.35
CA LEU A 188 0.65 5.31 12.29
C LEU A 188 0.51 6.71 12.86
N ASN A 189 0.08 7.65 12.02
CA ASN A 189 -0.26 9.02 12.39
C ASN A 189 -1.79 9.19 12.36
N ARG A 190 -2.40 9.58 13.48
CA ARG A 190 -3.83 9.89 13.57
C ARG A 190 -4.02 11.37 13.82
N LYS A 191 -4.94 11.99 13.07
CA LYS A 191 -5.34 13.37 13.29
C LYS A 191 -6.53 13.38 14.26
N GLN A 192 -6.38 14.02 15.40
CA GLN A 192 -7.43 14.12 16.42
C GLN A 192 -7.45 15.52 17.03
N ALA A 193 -8.59 16.20 16.98
CA ALA A 193 -8.76 17.58 17.43
C ALA A 193 -7.68 18.51 16.82
N GLY A 194 -7.44 18.39 15.52
CA GLY A 194 -6.44 19.14 14.77
C GLY A 194 -4.97 18.81 15.09
N ARG A 195 -4.71 17.81 15.94
CA ARG A 195 -3.35 17.40 16.34
C ARG A 195 -3.01 16.03 15.77
N ILE A 196 -1.73 15.83 15.44
CA ILE A 196 -1.22 14.53 15.00
C ILE A 196 -0.69 13.75 16.21
N LYS A 197 -1.18 12.53 16.39
CA LYS A 197 -0.64 11.54 17.33
C LYS A 197 0.03 10.44 16.53
N THR A 198 1.32 10.23 16.79
CA THR A 198 2.13 9.22 16.10
C THR A 198 2.36 8.01 17.00
N ARG A 199 2.22 6.82 16.44
CA ARG A 199 2.59 5.54 17.07
C ARG A 199 3.45 4.72 16.11
N MET A 200 4.58 4.22 16.59
CA MET A 200 5.39 3.23 15.89
C MET A 200 4.68 1.88 15.93
N LEU A 201 4.66 1.17 14.82
CA LEU A 201 4.08 -0.16 14.67
C LEU A 201 5.19 -1.22 14.65
N ASP A 202 5.86 -1.38 13.53
CA ASP A 202 6.87 -2.41 13.28
C ASP A 202 8.09 -1.83 12.56
N PRO A 203 9.30 -2.36 12.76
CA PRO A 203 10.42 -2.14 11.86
C PRO A 203 10.10 -2.69 10.46
N CYS A 204 10.52 -1.99 9.42
CA CYS A 204 10.22 -2.38 8.04
C CYS A 204 11.34 -1.95 7.09
N GLN A 205 11.22 -2.37 5.83
CA GLN A 205 12.11 -1.91 4.77
C GLN A 205 11.33 -1.74 3.47
N PHE A 206 11.34 -0.52 2.94
CA PHE A 206 10.69 -0.12 1.71
C PHE A 206 11.68 0.56 0.78
N VAL A 207 11.32 0.61 -0.52
CA VAL A 207 11.96 1.48 -1.50
C VAL A 207 11.79 2.95 -1.08
N PRO A 208 12.72 3.86 -1.45
CA PRO A 208 12.62 5.25 -1.05
C PRO A 208 11.44 5.98 -1.71
N LEU A 209 10.73 6.78 -0.93
CA LEU A 209 9.78 7.76 -1.45
C LEU A 209 10.57 8.91 -2.07
N VAL A 210 10.69 8.91 -3.39
CA VAL A 210 11.43 9.94 -4.13
C VAL A 210 10.47 11.05 -4.55
N GLY A 211 10.80 12.31 -4.19
CA GLY A 211 9.98 13.47 -4.50
C GLY A 211 10.34 14.68 -3.63
N LYS A 212 9.60 15.76 -3.78
CA LYS A 212 9.87 17.03 -3.05
C LYS A 212 9.75 16.91 -1.54
N GLY A 213 8.80 16.08 -1.07
CA GLY A 213 8.60 15.79 0.36
C GLY A 213 9.29 14.51 0.82
N GLY A 214 10.06 13.85 -0.04
CA GLY A 214 10.76 12.60 0.21
C GLY A 214 12.27 12.70 -0.01
N TRP A 215 12.85 11.65 -0.56
CA TRP A 215 14.26 11.61 -0.94
C TRP A 215 14.50 12.34 -2.26
N PRO A 216 15.63 13.11 -2.39
CA PRO A 216 16.06 13.65 -3.68
C PRO A 216 16.43 12.55 -4.67
N GLU A 217 16.17 12.76 -5.94
CA GLU A 217 16.39 11.74 -6.99
C GLU A 217 17.84 11.24 -7.10
N ARG A 218 18.82 12.06 -6.67
CA ARG A 218 20.27 11.77 -6.77
C ARG A 218 20.80 10.92 -5.61
N ASP A 219 20.18 10.92 -4.43
CA ASP A 219 20.77 10.38 -3.21
C ASP A 219 20.56 8.87 -3.04
N TRP A 220 19.51 8.31 -3.59
CA TRP A 220 19.19 6.90 -3.39
C TRP A 220 19.86 5.93 -4.41
N ARG A 221 20.38 6.46 -5.54
CA ARG A 221 21.09 5.66 -6.56
C ARG A 221 22.58 5.51 -6.27
N SER A 222 23.09 6.19 -5.26
CA SER A 222 24.52 6.27 -4.93
C SER A 222 24.96 5.37 -3.77
N THR A 223 24.03 4.57 -3.24
CA THR A 223 24.24 3.62 -2.14
C THR A 223 23.90 2.19 -2.58
#